data_8f42fa8bb45156586b62ebd1fba8f465
#
_entry.id   8f42fa8bb45156586b62ebd1fba8f465
#
_cell.length_a   1.000
_cell.length_b   1.000
_cell.length_c   1.000
_cell.angle_alpha   90.00
_cell.angle_beta   90.00
_cell.angle_gamma   90.00
#
_symmetry.space_group_name_H-M   'P 1'
#
loop_
_entity.id
_entity.type
_entity.pdbx_description
1 polymer ?
#
loop_
_entity_poly.entity_id
_entity_poly.type
_entity_poly.pdbx_seq_one_letter_code
_entity_poly.pdbx_strand_id
1 'polypeptide(L)'
;MALRRRPSVSDAVDRSTPLGLIDYSATAPAVEFKNVSIAFDENVVLRHLSFAIPRGDMRILLGRSGSGKSVLLKLILGLLRPDAGTVLVNGVEVGHLPERDLLEVRGDIGMVFQENALFDSLTVAENVGYRLSEQATMPVEAVRERVAAVLGFIGLAEYADRLPSELSGGQRRRVAIARAMAPEPRILLFDDPITGLDPLIATTIDNEIVKLRDLQQVTSILVTHQIRDAFYVATHRAVWHDGAVQVVSADAASLPHVEFMVLHEGRIYFQGSAAELLASPDPYIREYLLLTLPPW
;
A
#
# COMPACT_ATOMS: atom_id res chain seq x y z
N MET A 1 17.46 5.04 -17.49
CA MET A 1 16.62 4.01 -18.15
C MET A 1 15.25 4.08 -17.49
N ALA A 2 14.24 4.51 -18.21
CA ALA A 2 12.94 4.82 -17.63
C ALA A 2 12.25 3.53 -17.16
N LEU A 3 11.66 3.52 -15.96
CA LEU A 3 10.64 2.55 -15.58
C LEU A 3 9.55 2.64 -16.66
N ARG A 4 9.48 1.64 -17.54
CA ARG A 4 8.50 1.61 -18.63
C ARG A 4 7.10 1.70 -18.03
N ARG A 5 6.22 2.51 -18.64
CA ARG A 5 4.77 2.38 -18.43
C ARG A 5 4.44 0.90 -18.51
N ARG A 6 3.66 0.39 -17.55
CA ARG A 6 3.07 -0.94 -17.74
C ARG A 6 2.36 -0.94 -19.09
N PRO A 7 2.57 -1.99 -19.92
CA PRO A 7 1.71 -2.20 -21.08
C PRO A 7 0.26 -2.22 -20.62
N SER A 8 -0.64 -1.77 -21.47
CA SER A 8 -2.08 -1.82 -21.20
C SER A 8 -2.47 -3.25 -20.78
N VAL A 9 -3.57 -3.38 -20.04
CA VAL A 9 -4.07 -4.67 -19.50
C VAL A 9 -4.11 -5.81 -20.56
N SER A 10 -4.06 -5.47 -21.86
CA SER A 10 -4.01 -6.43 -22.99
C SER A 10 -2.65 -7.11 -23.19
N ASP A 11 -1.55 -6.56 -22.64
CA ASP A 11 -0.20 -7.13 -22.80
C ASP A 11 0.29 -7.85 -21.53
N ALA A 12 -0.65 -8.34 -20.71
CA ALA A 12 -0.34 -9.14 -19.52
C ALA A 12 0.42 -10.39 -19.99
N VAL A 13 1.72 -10.43 -19.69
CA VAL A 13 2.52 -11.66 -19.73
C VAL A 13 1.73 -12.71 -18.97
N ASP A 14 1.44 -13.81 -19.66
CA ASP A 14 0.84 -15.00 -19.08
C ASP A 14 1.75 -15.51 -17.94
N ARG A 15 1.51 -15.00 -16.75
CA ARG A 15 2.03 -15.57 -15.52
C ARG A 15 1.04 -16.63 -15.10
N SER A 16 1.09 -17.78 -15.81
CA SER A 16 0.40 -18.97 -15.37
C SER A 16 0.89 -19.30 -13.96
N THR A 17 0.08 -18.99 -12.97
CA THR A 17 0.29 -19.40 -11.60
C THR A 17 0.21 -20.93 -11.55
N PRO A 18 1.13 -21.63 -10.85
CA PRO A 18 1.15 -23.09 -10.80
C PRO A 18 -0.18 -23.72 -10.35
N LEU A 19 -1.03 -22.98 -9.65
CA LEU A 19 -2.29 -23.48 -9.11
C LEU A 19 -3.54 -22.87 -9.77
N GLY A 20 -3.41 -21.86 -10.64
CA GLY A 20 -4.56 -21.22 -11.30
C GLY A 20 -5.59 -20.60 -10.34
N LEU A 21 -5.18 -20.31 -9.11
CA LEU A 21 -6.06 -19.82 -8.04
C LEU A 21 -6.43 -18.35 -8.20
N ILE A 22 -5.56 -17.55 -8.83
CA ILE A 22 -5.72 -16.10 -8.85
C ILE A 22 -6.52 -15.66 -10.07
N ASP A 23 -7.65 -15.00 -9.84
CA ASP A 23 -8.45 -14.39 -10.89
C ASP A 23 -7.91 -12.97 -11.22
N TYR A 24 -7.26 -12.88 -12.36
CA TYR A 24 -6.78 -11.60 -12.90
C TYR A 24 -7.76 -10.93 -13.86
N SER A 25 -9.01 -11.37 -13.91
CA SER A 25 -10.01 -10.72 -14.77
C SER A 25 -10.17 -9.24 -14.37
N ALA A 26 -10.39 -8.37 -15.36
CA ALA A 26 -10.54 -6.94 -15.11
C ALA A 26 -11.80 -6.60 -14.28
N THR A 27 -12.70 -7.55 -14.10
CA THR A 27 -13.97 -7.37 -13.36
C THR A 27 -13.89 -7.74 -11.90
N ALA A 28 -12.92 -8.57 -11.48
CA ALA A 28 -12.76 -8.95 -10.08
C ALA A 28 -12.03 -7.85 -9.30
N PRO A 29 -12.52 -7.46 -8.10
CA PRO A 29 -11.80 -6.56 -7.21
C PRO A 29 -10.42 -7.11 -6.84
N ALA A 30 -9.46 -6.21 -6.58
CA ALA A 30 -8.16 -6.61 -6.05
C ALA A 30 -8.28 -7.11 -4.60
N VAL A 31 -9.14 -6.47 -3.80
CA VAL A 31 -9.43 -6.87 -2.42
C VAL A 31 -10.93 -6.76 -2.18
N GLU A 32 -11.53 -7.77 -1.55
CA GLU A 32 -12.94 -7.76 -1.19
C GLU A 32 -13.16 -8.36 0.20
N PHE A 33 -13.89 -7.65 1.04
CA PHE A 33 -14.36 -8.09 2.35
C PHE A 33 -15.86 -8.33 2.29
N LYS A 34 -16.31 -9.51 2.71
CA LYS A 34 -17.73 -9.92 2.75
C LYS A 34 -18.13 -10.26 4.17
N ASN A 35 -18.80 -9.32 4.85
CA ASN A 35 -19.35 -9.48 6.19
C ASN A 35 -18.31 -9.98 7.23
N VAL A 36 -17.09 -9.42 7.14
CA VAL A 36 -15.94 -9.88 7.94
C VAL A 36 -16.03 -9.37 9.38
N SER A 37 -15.87 -10.28 10.32
CA SER A 37 -15.75 -9.97 11.76
C SER A 37 -14.55 -10.70 12.34
N ILE A 38 -13.87 -10.06 13.29
CA ILE A 38 -12.78 -10.68 14.07
C ILE A 38 -12.74 -10.09 15.48
N ALA A 39 -12.51 -10.96 16.45
CA ALA A 39 -12.33 -10.61 17.85
C ALA A 39 -11.01 -11.19 18.38
N PHE A 40 -10.49 -10.60 19.42
CA PHE A 40 -9.38 -11.14 20.20
C PHE A 40 -9.87 -11.22 21.66
N ASP A 41 -9.96 -12.43 22.15
CA ASP A 41 -10.63 -12.73 23.42
C ASP A 41 -12.08 -12.17 23.43
N GLU A 42 -12.43 -11.32 24.38
CA GLU A 42 -13.76 -10.68 24.46
C GLU A 42 -13.86 -9.37 23.63
N ASN A 43 -12.76 -8.90 23.03
CA ASN A 43 -12.72 -7.62 22.32
C ASN A 43 -12.98 -7.82 20.82
N VAL A 44 -14.16 -7.41 20.35
CA VAL A 44 -14.49 -7.41 18.92
C VAL A 44 -13.84 -6.22 18.25
N VAL A 45 -12.84 -6.49 17.39
CA VAL A 45 -12.04 -5.47 16.71
C VAL A 45 -12.65 -5.04 15.39
N LEU A 46 -13.16 -5.97 14.59
CA LEU A 46 -13.87 -5.67 13.33
C LEU A 46 -15.25 -6.31 13.35
N ARG A 47 -16.27 -5.58 12.86
CA ARG A 47 -17.69 -5.96 12.94
C ARG A 47 -18.36 -5.84 11.58
N HIS A 48 -18.68 -6.97 10.94
CA HIS A 48 -19.47 -7.05 9.71
C HIS A 48 -18.94 -6.13 8.59
N LEU A 49 -17.61 -6.06 8.40
CA LEU A 49 -17.01 -5.25 7.35
C LEU A 49 -17.34 -5.82 5.97
N SER A 50 -17.86 -4.95 5.10
CA SER A 50 -18.09 -5.28 3.69
C SER A 50 -17.67 -4.09 2.83
N PHE A 51 -16.70 -4.30 1.96
CA PHE A 51 -16.24 -3.33 0.96
C PHE A 51 -15.44 -4.04 -0.13
N ALA A 52 -15.25 -3.37 -1.26
CA ALA A 52 -14.41 -3.85 -2.35
C ALA A 52 -13.48 -2.74 -2.83
N ILE A 53 -12.27 -3.12 -3.23
CA ILE A 53 -11.28 -2.22 -3.82
C ILE A 53 -11.04 -2.69 -5.26
N PRO A 54 -11.48 -1.91 -6.26
CA PRO A 54 -11.20 -2.18 -7.65
C PRO A 54 -9.70 -2.20 -7.93
N ARG A 55 -9.31 -2.86 -9.02
CA ARG A 55 -7.90 -2.88 -9.45
C ARG A 55 -7.46 -1.49 -9.89
N GLY A 56 -6.28 -1.08 -9.45
CA GLY A 56 -5.71 0.22 -9.74
C GLY A 56 -6.21 1.36 -8.85
N ASP A 57 -7.21 1.11 -8.01
CA ASP A 57 -7.73 2.10 -7.06
C ASP A 57 -6.86 2.21 -5.81
N MET A 58 -6.95 3.35 -5.17
CA MET A 58 -6.35 3.60 -3.86
C MET A 58 -7.43 3.80 -2.80
N ARG A 59 -7.27 3.11 -1.67
CA ARG A 59 -8.07 3.35 -0.46
C ARG A 59 -7.21 3.90 0.65
N ILE A 60 -7.61 5.05 1.19
CA ILE A 60 -6.97 5.67 2.34
C ILE A 60 -7.82 5.35 3.57
N LEU A 61 -7.31 4.47 4.42
CA LEU A 61 -8.00 4.01 5.62
C LEU A 61 -7.57 4.86 6.82
N LEU A 62 -8.48 5.70 7.27
CA LEU A 62 -8.35 6.55 8.44
C LEU A 62 -9.01 5.92 9.67
N GLY A 63 -8.58 6.32 10.84
CA GLY A 63 -9.18 5.91 12.12
C GLY A 63 -8.23 6.12 13.28
N ARG A 64 -8.77 6.18 14.48
CA ARG A 64 -7.98 6.34 15.73
C ARG A 64 -7.01 5.16 15.90
N SER A 65 -5.95 5.37 16.67
CA SER A 65 -5.06 4.27 17.08
C SER A 65 -5.87 3.17 17.77
N GLY A 66 -5.58 1.91 17.46
CA GLY A 66 -6.32 0.77 18.00
C GLY A 66 -7.69 0.48 17.34
N SER A 67 -8.11 1.22 16.29
CA SER A 67 -9.40 0.98 15.62
C SER A 67 -9.45 -0.29 14.76
N GLY A 68 -8.35 -1.04 14.59
CA GLY A 68 -8.31 -2.28 13.82
C GLY A 68 -7.70 -2.16 12.42
N LYS A 69 -7.12 -1.01 12.05
CA LYS A 69 -6.54 -0.77 10.70
C LYS A 69 -5.45 -1.80 10.33
N SER A 70 -4.47 -2.02 11.20
CA SER A 70 -3.42 -3.03 10.95
C SER A 70 -3.95 -4.46 10.99
N VAL A 71 -5.06 -4.71 11.70
CA VAL A 71 -5.76 -6.01 11.67
C VAL A 71 -6.35 -6.26 10.29
N LEU A 72 -6.93 -5.24 9.66
CA LEU A 72 -7.44 -5.32 8.28
C LEU A 72 -6.32 -5.69 7.31
N LEU A 73 -5.14 -5.06 7.40
CA LEU A 73 -3.99 -5.41 6.55
C LEU A 73 -3.51 -6.86 6.78
N LYS A 74 -3.49 -7.31 8.03
CA LYS A 74 -3.12 -8.69 8.37
C LYS A 74 -4.12 -9.72 7.83
N LEU A 75 -5.41 -9.39 7.76
CA LEU A 75 -6.43 -10.23 7.13
C LEU A 75 -6.21 -10.33 5.61
N ILE A 76 -5.86 -9.23 4.93
CA ILE A 76 -5.52 -9.24 3.49
C ILE A 76 -4.30 -10.14 3.22
N LEU A 77 -3.31 -10.11 4.11
CA LEU A 77 -2.11 -10.95 4.00
C LEU A 77 -2.35 -12.42 4.40
N GLY A 78 -3.55 -12.76 4.88
CA GLY A 78 -3.83 -14.09 5.42
C GLY A 78 -3.00 -14.43 6.67
N LEU A 79 -2.47 -13.42 7.37
CA LEU A 79 -1.76 -13.58 8.65
C LEU A 79 -2.74 -13.73 9.82
N LEU A 80 -3.98 -13.32 9.62
CA LEU A 80 -5.11 -13.55 10.54
C LEU A 80 -6.24 -14.18 9.76
N ARG A 81 -7.04 -14.97 10.46
CA ARG A 81 -8.28 -15.55 9.93
C ARG A 81 -9.46 -14.82 10.55
N PRO A 82 -10.47 -14.44 9.76
CA PRO A 82 -11.69 -13.86 10.32
C PRO A 82 -12.49 -14.92 11.09
N ASP A 83 -13.20 -14.51 12.14
CA ASP A 83 -14.13 -15.38 12.87
C ASP A 83 -15.42 -15.61 12.08
N ALA A 84 -15.79 -14.63 11.24
CA ALA A 84 -16.93 -14.72 10.34
C ALA A 84 -16.69 -13.89 9.07
N GLY A 85 -17.35 -14.28 7.99
CA GLY A 85 -17.23 -13.63 6.69
C GLY A 85 -16.02 -14.12 5.89
N THR A 86 -15.74 -13.45 4.77
CA THR A 86 -14.74 -13.88 3.79
C THR A 86 -13.89 -12.70 3.34
N VAL A 87 -12.58 -12.89 3.24
CA VAL A 87 -11.62 -11.97 2.64
C VAL A 87 -11.09 -12.57 1.36
N LEU A 88 -11.30 -11.86 0.24
CA LEU A 88 -10.76 -12.26 -1.06
C LEU A 88 -9.67 -11.28 -1.51
N VAL A 89 -8.59 -11.84 -2.03
CA VAL A 89 -7.49 -11.11 -2.66
C VAL A 89 -7.32 -11.66 -4.07
N ASN A 90 -7.45 -10.80 -5.07
CA ASN A 90 -7.45 -11.22 -6.47
C ASN A 90 -8.44 -12.37 -6.77
N GLY A 91 -9.62 -12.38 -6.11
CA GLY A 91 -10.63 -13.42 -6.24
C GLY A 91 -10.39 -14.68 -5.39
N VAL A 92 -9.24 -14.78 -4.71
CA VAL A 92 -8.87 -15.93 -3.87
C VAL A 92 -9.24 -15.68 -2.43
N GLU A 93 -9.96 -16.58 -1.78
CA GLU A 93 -10.27 -16.52 -0.35
C GLU A 93 -9.03 -16.87 0.48
N VAL A 94 -8.49 -15.88 1.21
CA VAL A 94 -7.23 -16.02 1.94
C VAL A 94 -7.39 -16.60 3.35
N GLY A 95 -8.59 -16.55 3.94
CA GLY A 95 -8.82 -16.92 5.34
C GLY A 95 -8.56 -18.39 5.65
N HIS A 96 -8.68 -19.27 4.67
CA HIS A 96 -8.59 -20.72 4.86
C HIS A 96 -7.49 -21.40 4.03
N LEU A 97 -6.69 -20.64 3.29
CA LEU A 97 -5.59 -21.20 2.51
C LEU A 97 -4.48 -21.77 3.41
N PRO A 98 -3.87 -22.88 3.01
CA PRO A 98 -2.63 -23.35 3.61
C PRO A 98 -1.48 -22.36 3.32
N GLU A 99 -0.47 -22.32 4.19
CA GLU A 99 0.63 -21.37 4.10
C GLU A 99 1.36 -21.41 2.75
N ARG A 100 1.51 -22.60 2.16
CA ARG A 100 2.11 -22.76 0.83
C ARG A 100 1.38 -21.94 -0.23
N ASP A 101 0.06 -21.94 -0.23
CA ASP A 101 -0.77 -21.26 -1.22
C ASP A 101 -0.88 -19.76 -0.90
N LEU A 102 -0.82 -19.38 0.39
CA LEU A 102 -0.70 -17.98 0.83
C LEU A 102 0.60 -17.32 0.35
N LEU A 103 1.71 -18.05 0.25
CA LEU A 103 2.97 -17.51 -0.30
C LEU A 103 2.79 -17.03 -1.74
N GLU A 104 1.97 -17.72 -2.53
CA GLU A 104 1.66 -17.31 -3.89
C GLU A 104 0.82 -16.02 -3.93
N VAL A 105 -0.26 -15.95 -3.13
CA VAL A 105 -1.08 -14.73 -3.02
C VAL A 105 -0.24 -13.54 -2.52
N ARG A 106 0.58 -13.75 -1.49
CA ARG A 106 1.52 -12.75 -0.99
C ARG A 106 2.58 -12.37 -2.04
N GLY A 107 2.78 -13.22 -3.07
CA GLY A 107 3.59 -12.94 -4.24
C GLY A 107 3.21 -11.63 -4.92
N ASP A 108 1.94 -11.32 -4.99
CA ASP A 108 1.37 -10.14 -5.61
C ASP A 108 1.22 -8.94 -4.67
N ILE A 109 1.56 -9.08 -3.40
CA ILE A 109 1.40 -8.03 -2.38
C ILE A 109 2.76 -7.52 -1.93
N GLY A 110 2.97 -6.21 -2.02
CA GLY A 110 4.05 -5.49 -1.35
C GLY A 110 3.53 -4.87 -0.05
N MET A 111 4.32 -4.95 1.03
CA MET A 111 3.96 -4.37 2.33
C MET A 111 5.05 -3.44 2.82
N VAL A 112 4.66 -2.21 3.18
CA VAL A 112 5.49 -1.22 3.88
C VAL A 112 5.02 -1.14 5.32
N PHE A 113 5.83 -1.64 6.25
CA PHE A 113 5.52 -1.67 7.68
C PHE A 113 5.86 -0.35 8.37
N GLN A 114 5.18 -0.05 9.45
CA GLN A 114 5.41 1.15 10.27
C GLN A 114 6.87 1.29 10.74
N GLU A 115 7.55 0.20 11.07
CA GLU A 115 8.94 0.19 11.55
C GLU A 115 9.96 -0.19 10.46
N ASN A 116 9.60 -0.05 9.18
CA ASN A 116 10.39 -0.41 7.99
C ASN A 116 10.68 -1.91 7.84
N ALA A 117 10.89 -2.64 8.93
CA ALA A 117 11.21 -4.07 8.97
C ALA A 117 12.38 -4.48 8.05
N LEU A 118 13.41 -3.63 7.93
CA LEU A 118 14.62 -3.96 7.16
C LEU A 118 15.46 -4.99 7.91
N PHE A 119 16.18 -5.79 7.16
CA PHE A 119 17.20 -6.69 7.71
C PHE A 119 18.47 -5.88 8.01
N ASP A 120 18.82 -5.73 9.27
CA ASP A 120 19.95 -4.91 9.71
C ASP A 120 21.31 -5.43 9.23
N SER A 121 21.42 -6.74 8.97
CA SER A 121 22.63 -7.41 8.50
C SER A 121 22.81 -7.39 6.99
N LEU A 122 21.81 -6.91 6.24
CA LEU A 122 21.85 -6.83 4.78
C LEU A 122 22.04 -5.39 4.32
N THR A 123 22.78 -5.20 3.24
CA THR A 123 22.89 -3.90 2.58
C THR A 123 21.54 -3.42 2.04
N VAL A 124 21.48 -2.16 1.63
CA VAL A 124 20.30 -1.58 0.96
C VAL A 124 19.92 -2.39 -0.28
N ALA A 125 20.91 -2.72 -1.14
CA ALA A 125 20.67 -3.50 -2.35
C ALA A 125 20.14 -4.91 -2.03
N GLU A 126 20.73 -5.59 -1.03
CA GLU A 126 20.28 -6.90 -0.57
C GLU A 126 18.88 -6.86 0.04
N ASN A 127 18.56 -5.84 0.85
CA ASN A 127 17.20 -5.64 1.36
C ASN A 127 16.19 -5.51 0.24
N VAL A 128 16.47 -4.67 -0.77
CA VAL A 128 15.57 -4.45 -1.92
C VAL A 128 15.45 -5.70 -2.78
N GLY A 129 16.55 -6.41 -3.02
CA GLY A 129 16.59 -7.62 -3.85
C GLY A 129 16.19 -8.90 -3.11
N TYR A 130 16.03 -8.86 -1.79
CA TYR A 130 15.87 -10.04 -0.93
C TYR A 130 14.86 -11.05 -1.48
N ARG A 131 13.64 -10.61 -1.73
CA ARG A 131 12.58 -11.47 -2.20
C ARG A 131 12.83 -12.04 -3.60
N LEU A 132 13.39 -11.24 -4.50
CA LEU A 132 13.72 -11.68 -5.87
C LEU A 132 14.79 -12.77 -5.86
N SER A 133 15.75 -12.66 -4.93
CA SER A 133 16.82 -13.66 -4.75
C SER A 133 16.30 -14.95 -4.11
N GLU A 134 15.42 -14.85 -3.10
CA GLU A 134 14.83 -16.00 -2.41
C GLU A 134 13.94 -16.85 -3.33
N GLN A 135 13.19 -16.21 -4.21
CA GLN A 135 12.32 -16.92 -5.15
C GLN A 135 13.10 -17.67 -6.24
N ALA A 136 14.39 -17.36 -6.44
CA ALA A 136 15.29 -17.96 -7.44
C ALA A 136 14.69 -18.07 -8.87
N THR A 137 13.68 -17.24 -9.18
CA THR A 137 12.98 -17.25 -10.46
C THR A 137 13.65 -16.37 -11.52
N MET A 138 14.59 -15.51 -11.10
CA MET A 138 15.29 -14.55 -11.96
C MET A 138 16.80 -14.81 -11.94
N PRO A 139 17.52 -14.64 -13.07
CA PRO A 139 18.97 -14.60 -13.09
C PRO A 139 19.51 -13.48 -12.16
N VAL A 140 20.66 -13.72 -11.53
CA VAL A 140 21.28 -12.76 -10.60
C VAL A 140 21.46 -11.37 -11.23
N GLU A 141 21.81 -11.31 -12.50
CA GLU A 141 22.02 -10.05 -13.22
C GLU A 141 20.70 -9.27 -13.39
N ALA A 142 19.60 -9.96 -13.69
CA ALA A 142 18.27 -9.34 -13.77
C ALA A 142 17.80 -8.82 -12.41
N VAL A 143 18.13 -9.51 -11.31
CA VAL A 143 17.87 -9.02 -9.95
C VAL A 143 18.65 -7.74 -9.69
N ARG A 144 19.94 -7.68 -10.06
CA ARG A 144 20.78 -6.48 -9.91
C ARG A 144 20.25 -5.29 -10.71
N GLU A 145 19.89 -5.51 -11.96
CA GLU A 145 19.29 -4.46 -12.81
C GLU A 145 17.99 -3.95 -12.21
N ARG A 146 17.14 -4.86 -11.71
CA ARG A 146 15.88 -4.47 -11.07
C ARG A 146 16.10 -3.66 -9.80
N VAL A 147 17.01 -4.08 -8.93
CA VAL A 147 17.39 -3.37 -7.70
C VAL A 147 17.92 -1.98 -8.04
N ALA A 148 18.84 -1.87 -9.01
CA ALA A 148 19.37 -0.59 -9.45
C ALA A 148 18.28 0.36 -9.98
N ALA A 149 17.35 -0.16 -10.79
CA ALA A 149 16.23 0.63 -11.32
C ALA A 149 15.32 1.14 -10.21
N VAL A 150 15.00 0.30 -9.22
CA VAL A 150 14.14 0.69 -8.08
C VAL A 150 14.84 1.69 -7.18
N LEU A 151 16.11 1.48 -6.85
CA LEU A 151 16.92 2.43 -6.07
C LEU A 151 17.07 3.77 -6.78
N GLY A 152 17.24 3.77 -8.11
CA GLY A 152 17.23 4.98 -8.93
C GLY A 152 15.90 5.72 -8.87
N PHE A 153 14.77 5.00 -8.89
CA PHE A 153 13.44 5.60 -8.80
C PHE A 153 13.22 6.36 -7.49
N ILE A 154 13.68 5.81 -6.37
CA ILE A 154 13.54 6.43 -5.03
C ILE A 154 14.72 7.37 -4.67
N GLY A 155 15.67 7.60 -5.59
CA GLY A 155 16.82 8.48 -5.37
C GLY A 155 17.82 8.00 -4.32
N LEU A 156 18.04 6.68 -4.23
CA LEU A 156 18.98 6.05 -3.28
C LEU A 156 20.01 5.14 -3.96
N ALA A 157 20.28 5.32 -5.25
CA ALA A 157 21.24 4.48 -5.98
C ALA A 157 22.65 4.49 -5.36
N GLU A 158 23.10 5.63 -4.84
CA GLU A 158 24.41 5.80 -4.19
C GLU A 158 24.55 5.13 -2.81
N TYR A 159 23.42 4.68 -2.24
CA TYR A 159 23.38 4.03 -0.92
C TYR A 159 23.29 2.51 -1.03
N ALA A 160 23.42 1.92 -2.21
CA ALA A 160 23.19 0.50 -2.47
C ALA A 160 23.99 -0.44 -1.54
N ASP A 161 25.25 -0.10 -1.27
CA ASP A 161 26.18 -0.92 -0.47
C ASP A 161 26.16 -0.58 1.03
N ARG A 162 25.31 0.38 1.47
CA ARG A 162 25.22 0.76 2.87
C ARG A 162 24.31 -0.17 3.67
N LEU A 163 24.55 -0.25 4.97
CA LEU A 163 23.68 -0.92 5.92
C LEU A 163 22.53 0.02 6.36
N PRO A 164 21.38 -0.51 6.80
CA PRO A 164 20.27 0.30 7.33
C PRO A 164 20.66 1.22 8.49
N SER A 165 21.63 0.83 9.32
CA SER A 165 22.16 1.64 10.43
C SER A 165 22.88 2.90 9.99
N GLU A 166 23.33 2.97 8.74
CA GLU A 166 24.04 4.13 8.16
C GLU A 166 23.08 5.13 7.48
N LEU A 167 21.78 4.84 7.50
CA LEU A 167 20.74 5.64 6.84
C LEU A 167 19.94 6.50 7.82
N SER A 168 19.46 7.65 7.37
CA SER A 168 18.44 8.42 8.08
C SER A 168 17.10 7.67 8.15
N GLY A 169 16.19 8.09 9.03
CA GLY A 169 14.84 7.49 9.13
C GLY A 169 14.07 7.51 7.81
N GLY A 170 14.11 8.64 7.11
CA GLY A 170 13.45 8.79 5.80
C GLY A 170 14.11 7.95 4.71
N GLN A 171 15.44 7.80 4.73
CA GLN A 171 16.14 6.91 3.80
C GLN A 171 15.74 5.45 4.05
N ARG A 172 15.72 5.00 5.31
CA ARG A 172 15.24 3.65 5.66
C ARG A 172 13.80 3.41 5.19
N ARG A 173 12.91 4.42 5.34
CA ARG A 173 11.53 4.33 4.86
C ARG A 173 11.47 4.17 3.34
N ARG A 174 12.25 4.94 2.59
CA ARG A 174 12.35 4.79 1.13
C ARG A 174 12.90 3.42 0.72
N VAL A 175 13.88 2.88 1.42
CA VAL A 175 14.37 1.50 1.19
C VAL A 175 13.28 0.47 1.42
N ALA A 176 12.45 0.63 2.48
CA ALA A 176 11.32 -0.26 2.73
C ALA A 176 10.27 -0.21 1.59
N ILE A 177 9.99 0.98 1.04
CA ILE A 177 9.15 1.15 -0.15
C ILE A 177 9.79 0.45 -1.36
N ALA A 178 11.09 0.68 -1.60
CA ALA A 178 11.82 0.04 -2.69
C ALA A 178 11.75 -1.50 -2.61
N ARG A 179 11.96 -2.06 -1.42
CA ARG A 179 11.85 -3.50 -1.17
C ARG A 179 10.44 -4.03 -1.49
N ALA A 180 9.41 -3.30 -1.07
CA ALA A 180 8.03 -3.68 -1.35
C ALA A 180 7.69 -3.64 -2.85
N MET A 181 8.33 -2.73 -3.61
CA MET A 181 8.12 -2.53 -5.06
C MET A 181 8.96 -3.46 -5.94
N ALA A 182 10.11 -3.91 -5.47
CA ALA A 182 11.07 -4.64 -6.30
C ALA A 182 10.44 -5.85 -7.03
N PRO A 183 9.55 -6.65 -6.39
CA PRO A 183 8.87 -7.77 -7.02
C PRO A 183 7.75 -7.38 -8.00
N GLU A 184 7.51 -6.10 -8.27
CA GLU A 184 6.39 -5.61 -9.08
C GLU A 184 5.01 -6.09 -8.61
N PRO A 185 4.66 -5.88 -7.34
CA PRO A 185 3.39 -6.34 -6.80
C PRO A 185 2.21 -5.65 -7.50
N ARG A 186 1.06 -6.31 -7.49
CA ARG A 186 -0.20 -5.71 -7.98
C ARG A 186 -0.95 -4.94 -6.91
N ILE A 187 -0.65 -5.23 -5.64
CA ILE A 187 -1.23 -4.57 -4.47
C ILE A 187 -0.11 -4.05 -3.59
N LEU A 188 -0.20 -2.80 -3.15
CA LEU A 188 0.69 -2.20 -2.17
C LEU A 188 -0.09 -1.84 -0.90
N LEU A 189 0.39 -2.33 0.22
CA LEU A 189 -0.13 -2.03 1.54
C LEU A 189 0.86 -1.14 2.29
N PHE A 190 0.37 -0.03 2.84
CA PHE A 190 1.15 0.89 3.65
C PHE A 190 0.54 0.97 5.04
N ASP A 191 1.29 0.58 6.07
CA ASP A 191 0.87 0.69 7.47
C ASP A 191 1.59 1.86 8.14
N ASP A 192 0.92 3.00 8.27
CA ASP A 192 1.42 4.24 8.85
C ASP A 192 2.84 4.64 8.34
N PRO A 193 3.05 4.81 7.03
CA PRO A 193 4.39 4.87 6.42
C PRO A 193 5.19 6.12 6.80
N ILE A 194 4.58 7.13 7.38
CA ILE A 194 5.21 8.43 7.72
C ILE A 194 5.33 8.67 9.21
N THR A 195 4.78 7.79 10.04
CA THR A 195 4.82 7.94 11.50
C THR A 195 6.27 8.05 12.01
N GLY A 196 6.51 9.07 12.85
CA GLY A 196 7.82 9.32 13.45
C GLY A 196 8.83 10.05 12.53
N LEU A 197 8.41 10.51 11.36
CA LEU A 197 9.24 11.33 10.46
C LEU A 197 8.91 12.82 10.64
N ASP A 198 9.92 13.67 10.39
CA ASP A 198 9.67 15.10 10.34
C ASP A 198 8.83 15.48 9.09
N PRO A 199 8.14 16.63 9.10
CA PRO A 199 7.20 16.99 8.03
C PRO A 199 7.80 17.07 6.63
N LEU A 200 9.07 17.45 6.48
CA LEU A 200 9.71 17.54 5.16
C LEU A 200 10.01 16.14 4.61
N ILE A 201 10.47 15.25 5.48
CA ILE A 201 10.73 13.85 5.11
C ILE A 201 9.39 13.14 4.84
N ALA A 202 8.36 13.38 5.66
CA ALA A 202 7.02 12.84 5.44
C ALA A 202 6.49 13.19 4.04
N THR A 203 6.58 14.46 3.63
CA THR A 203 6.19 14.90 2.28
C THR A 203 6.98 14.18 1.18
N THR A 204 8.25 13.85 1.42
CA THR A 204 9.05 13.07 0.45
C THR A 204 8.47 11.66 0.28
N ILE A 205 8.06 11.03 1.38
CA ILE A 205 7.43 9.69 1.35
C ILE A 205 6.06 9.75 0.67
N ASP A 206 5.25 10.78 0.97
CA ASP A 206 3.96 11.00 0.30
C ASP A 206 4.13 11.14 -1.21
N ASN A 207 5.16 11.86 -1.65
CA ASN A 207 5.50 11.98 -3.08
C ASN A 207 5.82 10.62 -3.70
N GLU A 208 6.55 9.73 -3.00
CA GLU A 208 6.81 8.39 -3.52
C GLU A 208 5.51 7.56 -3.62
N ILE A 209 4.62 7.66 -2.64
CA ILE A 209 3.30 7.00 -2.67
C ILE A 209 2.47 7.50 -3.86
N VAL A 210 2.41 8.83 -4.09
CA VAL A 210 1.72 9.43 -5.23
C VAL A 210 2.31 8.95 -6.56
N LYS A 211 3.64 8.94 -6.70
CA LYS A 211 4.31 8.43 -7.91
C LYS A 211 3.98 6.96 -8.18
N LEU A 212 3.95 6.12 -7.14
CA LEU A 212 3.61 4.71 -7.26
C LEU A 212 2.17 4.51 -7.72
N ARG A 213 1.22 5.20 -7.12
CA ARG A 213 -0.17 5.16 -7.52
C ARG A 213 -0.35 5.55 -8.99
N ASP A 214 0.22 6.68 -9.42
CA ASP A 214 -0.07 7.26 -10.72
C ASP A 214 0.75 6.66 -11.85
N LEU A 215 2.01 6.30 -11.60
CA LEU A 215 2.91 5.79 -12.64
C LEU A 215 2.88 4.27 -12.77
N GLN A 216 2.64 3.56 -11.67
CA GLN A 216 2.60 2.09 -11.65
C GLN A 216 1.18 1.54 -11.70
N GLN A 217 0.16 2.39 -11.46
CA GLN A 217 -1.26 1.99 -11.44
C GLN A 217 -1.52 0.76 -10.56
N VAL A 218 -0.79 0.67 -9.45
CA VAL A 218 -0.92 -0.43 -8.49
C VAL A 218 -2.10 -0.16 -7.56
N THR A 219 -2.87 -1.20 -7.27
CA THR A 219 -3.91 -1.10 -6.23
C THR A 219 -3.25 -0.82 -4.89
N SER A 220 -3.69 0.19 -4.16
CA SER A 220 -3.01 0.61 -2.93
C SER A 220 -3.98 0.76 -1.76
N ILE A 221 -3.52 0.36 -0.57
CA ILE A 221 -4.20 0.65 0.69
C ILE A 221 -3.22 1.40 1.58
N LEU A 222 -3.53 2.66 1.87
CA LEU A 222 -2.78 3.49 2.80
C LEU A 222 -3.52 3.56 4.13
N VAL A 223 -2.97 2.92 5.13
CA VAL A 223 -3.44 3.06 6.52
C VAL A 223 -2.68 4.18 7.18
N THR A 224 -3.37 5.16 7.71
CA THR A 224 -2.75 6.24 8.49
C THR A 224 -3.72 6.84 9.50
N HIS A 225 -3.17 7.47 10.53
CA HIS A 225 -3.90 8.34 11.45
C HIS A 225 -3.59 9.83 11.22
N GLN A 226 -2.70 10.14 10.28
CA GLN A 226 -2.27 11.49 9.94
C GLN A 226 -3.10 12.03 8.76
N ILE A 227 -4.08 12.85 9.06
CA ILE A 227 -5.04 13.37 8.06
C ILE A 227 -4.36 14.27 7.04
N ARG A 228 -3.39 15.11 7.46
CA ARG A 228 -2.65 15.98 6.55
C ARG A 228 -2.07 15.20 5.37
N ASP A 229 -1.37 14.12 5.66
CA ASP A 229 -0.65 13.33 4.68
C ASP A 229 -1.62 12.49 3.84
N ALA A 230 -2.70 12.00 4.46
CA ALA A 230 -3.81 11.36 3.75
C ALA A 230 -4.42 12.30 2.68
N PHE A 231 -4.68 13.57 3.04
CA PHE A 231 -5.16 14.57 2.10
C PHE A 231 -4.11 14.97 1.07
N TYR A 232 -2.83 15.06 1.46
CA TYR A 232 -1.76 15.31 0.52
C TYR A 232 -1.77 14.26 -0.60
N VAL A 233 -1.76 12.98 -0.24
CA VAL A 233 -1.81 11.88 -1.21
C VAL A 233 -3.09 11.93 -2.06
N ALA A 234 -4.23 12.32 -1.49
CA ALA A 234 -5.50 12.37 -2.19
C ALA A 234 -5.69 13.60 -3.09
N THR A 235 -4.84 14.62 -2.96
CA THR A 235 -4.97 15.91 -3.69
C THR A 235 -3.75 16.25 -4.53
N HIS A 236 -2.81 15.32 -4.67
CA HIS A 236 -1.62 15.50 -5.52
C HIS A 236 -1.54 14.37 -6.55
N ARG A 237 -0.94 14.68 -7.71
CA ARG A 237 -0.67 13.71 -8.78
C ARG A 237 0.74 13.82 -9.31
N ALA A 238 1.26 12.70 -9.78
CA ALA A 238 2.54 12.66 -10.48
C ALA A 238 2.34 12.94 -11.98
N VAL A 239 3.12 13.86 -12.50
CA VAL A 239 3.12 14.23 -13.93
C VAL A 239 4.54 14.21 -14.48
N TRP A 240 4.69 13.86 -15.76
CA TRP A 240 5.93 14.04 -16.48
C TRP A 240 6.05 15.48 -16.96
N HIS A 241 7.11 16.18 -16.54
CA HIS A 241 7.42 17.53 -16.97
C HIS A 241 8.92 17.65 -17.23
N ASP A 242 9.33 18.10 -18.39
CA ASP A 242 10.73 18.32 -18.80
C ASP A 242 11.66 17.11 -18.53
N GLY A 243 11.19 15.90 -18.80
CA GLY A 243 11.97 14.67 -18.64
C GLY A 243 12.12 14.16 -17.19
N ALA A 244 11.45 14.81 -16.24
CA ALA A 244 11.40 14.40 -14.82
C ALA A 244 9.97 14.20 -14.33
N VAL A 245 9.81 13.37 -13.29
CA VAL A 245 8.52 13.21 -12.61
C VAL A 245 8.40 14.28 -11.53
N GLN A 246 7.33 15.06 -11.61
CA GLN A 246 6.95 16.04 -10.60
C GLN A 246 5.63 15.66 -9.95
N VAL A 247 5.51 15.94 -8.67
CA VAL A 247 4.25 15.83 -7.94
C VAL A 247 3.65 17.23 -7.82
N VAL A 248 2.44 17.38 -8.32
CA VAL A 248 1.73 18.65 -8.38
C VAL A 248 0.37 18.54 -7.73
N SER A 249 -0.15 19.63 -7.20
CA SER A 249 -1.52 19.68 -6.69
C SER A 249 -2.52 19.35 -7.80
N ALA A 250 -3.55 18.62 -7.47
CA ALA A 250 -4.63 18.23 -8.36
C ALA A 250 -5.97 18.45 -7.67
N ASP A 251 -7.00 18.75 -8.45
CA ASP A 251 -8.37 18.74 -7.92
C ASP A 251 -8.72 17.30 -7.53
N ALA A 252 -9.25 17.11 -6.32
CA ALA A 252 -9.68 15.81 -5.83
C ALA A 252 -10.72 15.14 -6.77
N ALA A 253 -11.55 15.93 -7.45
CA ALA A 253 -12.47 15.45 -8.47
C ALA A 253 -11.76 14.85 -9.71
N SER A 254 -10.49 15.21 -9.93
CA SER A 254 -9.66 14.66 -11.02
C SER A 254 -8.98 13.33 -10.67
N LEU A 255 -9.16 12.83 -9.45
CA LEU A 255 -8.59 11.58 -8.93
C LEU A 255 -9.70 10.59 -8.50
N PRO A 256 -10.57 10.15 -9.43
CA PRO A 256 -11.75 9.34 -9.10
C PRO A 256 -11.42 7.97 -8.50
N HIS A 257 -10.17 7.54 -8.61
CA HIS A 257 -9.70 6.25 -8.09
C HIS A 257 -9.13 6.33 -6.66
N VAL A 258 -9.25 7.47 -5.98
CA VAL A 258 -8.80 7.65 -4.60
C VAL A 258 -10.00 7.92 -3.70
N GLU A 259 -10.27 7.01 -2.77
CA GLU A 259 -11.35 7.15 -1.79
C GLU A 259 -10.82 6.98 -0.36
N PHE A 260 -11.46 7.70 0.55
CA PHE A 260 -11.29 7.56 1.98
C PHE A 260 -12.24 6.52 2.57
N MET A 261 -11.76 5.79 3.54
CA MET A 261 -12.56 4.95 4.42
C MET A 261 -12.21 5.32 5.86
N VAL A 262 -13.21 5.62 6.69
CA VAL A 262 -13.02 5.90 8.12
C VAL A 262 -13.47 4.69 8.91
N LEU A 263 -12.54 4.07 9.65
CA LEU A 263 -12.81 2.94 10.53
C LEU A 263 -13.09 3.47 11.95
N HIS A 264 -14.30 3.21 12.43
CA HIS A 264 -14.73 3.58 13.77
C HIS A 264 -15.50 2.42 14.42
N GLU A 265 -15.18 2.10 15.65
CA GLU A 265 -15.79 1.01 16.44
C GLU A 265 -15.90 -0.34 15.67
N GLY A 266 -14.84 -0.65 14.91
CA GLY A 266 -14.75 -1.87 14.12
C GLY A 266 -15.63 -1.90 12.87
N ARG A 267 -16.17 -0.77 12.41
CA ARG A 267 -17.01 -0.65 11.20
C ARG A 267 -16.46 0.40 10.24
N ILE A 268 -16.74 0.25 8.96
CA ILE A 268 -16.57 1.35 8.01
C ILE A 268 -17.68 2.37 8.30
N TYR A 269 -17.29 3.48 8.90
CA TYR A 269 -18.20 4.54 9.31
C TYR A 269 -18.47 5.55 8.19
N PHE A 270 -17.46 5.73 7.32
CA PHE A 270 -17.56 6.59 6.14
C PHE A 270 -16.76 5.94 5.00
N GLN A 271 -17.27 6.09 3.77
CA GLN A 271 -16.55 5.80 2.54
C GLN A 271 -16.94 6.83 1.49
N GLY A 272 -15.96 7.42 0.81
CA GLY A 272 -16.17 8.41 -0.23
C GLY A 272 -14.91 9.18 -0.60
N SER A 273 -15.07 10.15 -1.48
CA SER A 273 -13.99 11.05 -1.93
C SER A 273 -13.52 12.01 -0.82
N ALA A 274 -12.38 12.68 -1.06
CA ALA A 274 -11.88 13.73 -0.19
C ALA A 274 -12.89 14.88 -0.01
N ALA A 275 -13.56 15.26 -1.10
CA ALA A 275 -14.58 16.32 -1.07
C ALA A 275 -15.79 15.93 -0.21
N GLU A 276 -16.28 14.70 -0.34
CA GLU A 276 -17.40 14.19 0.46
C GLU A 276 -17.02 14.08 1.94
N LEU A 277 -15.79 13.66 2.25
CA LEU A 277 -15.30 13.60 3.62
C LEU A 277 -15.27 14.98 4.28
N LEU A 278 -14.74 16.00 3.58
CA LEU A 278 -14.70 17.38 4.07
C LEU A 278 -16.09 18.02 4.20
N ALA A 279 -17.02 17.68 3.31
CA ALA A 279 -18.39 18.20 3.31
C ALA A 279 -19.33 17.42 4.25
N SER A 280 -18.86 16.36 4.90
CA SER A 280 -19.69 15.52 5.75
C SER A 280 -20.37 16.31 6.87
N PRO A 281 -21.70 16.23 7.03
CA PRO A 281 -22.40 16.85 8.13
C PRO A 281 -22.28 16.06 9.44
N ASP A 282 -21.73 14.86 9.39
CA ASP A 282 -21.67 13.94 10.52
C ASP A 282 -20.82 14.51 11.66
N PRO A 283 -21.32 14.55 12.91
CA PRO A 283 -20.63 15.15 14.03
C PRO A 283 -19.29 14.46 14.35
N TYR A 284 -19.24 13.12 14.26
CA TYR A 284 -18.01 12.37 14.54
C TYR A 284 -16.93 12.65 13.48
N ILE A 285 -17.31 12.68 12.19
CA ILE A 285 -16.38 13.03 11.12
C ILE A 285 -15.86 14.45 11.29
N ARG A 286 -16.72 15.40 11.61
CA ARG A 286 -16.32 16.80 11.87
C ARG A 286 -15.36 16.93 13.05
N GLU A 287 -15.68 16.28 14.16
CA GLU A 287 -14.81 16.27 15.34
C GLU A 287 -13.46 15.62 15.00
N TYR A 288 -13.47 14.48 14.31
CA TYR A 288 -12.28 13.78 13.91
C TYR A 288 -11.38 14.64 13.01
N LEU A 289 -11.96 15.35 12.03
CA LEU A 289 -11.24 16.28 11.17
C LEU A 289 -10.69 17.48 11.93
N LEU A 290 -11.50 18.11 12.81
CA LEU A 290 -11.10 19.28 13.62
C LEU A 290 -9.93 18.97 14.57
N LEU A 291 -9.92 17.77 15.15
CA LEU A 291 -8.86 17.37 16.11
C LEU A 291 -7.54 17.00 15.41
N THR A 292 -7.58 16.74 14.12
CA THR A 292 -6.43 16.16 13.38
C THR A 292 -5.95 17.03 12.23
N LEU A 293 -6.78 17.94 11.70
CA LEU A 293 -6.35 19.00 10.79
C LEU A 293 -5.79 20.17 11.60
N PRO A 294 -4.62 20.70 11.24
CA PRO A 294 -4.15 21.93 11.87
C PRO A 294 -5.13 23.07 11.59
N PRO A 295 -5.28 24.02 12.52
CA PRO A 295 -6.07 25.22 12.26
C PRO A 295 -5.41 25.98 11.10
N TRP A 296 -6.14 26.16 10.04
CA TRP A 296 -5.76 27.01 8.88
C TRP A 296 -6.00 28.46 9.21
#